data_074438a60ce12a2e7add1fc7d15fc8b6
#
_entry.id   074438a60ce12a2e7add1fc7d15fc8b6
#
_cell.length_a   1.000
_cell.length_b   1.000
_cell.length_c   1.000
_cell.angle_alpha   90.00
_cell.angle_beta   90.00
_cell.angle_gamma   90.00
#
_symmetry.space_group_name_H-M   'P 1'
#
loop_
_entity.id
_entity.type
_entity.pdbx_description
1 polymer ?
#
loop_
_entity_poly.entity_id
_entity_poly.type
_entity_poly.pdbx_seq_one_letter_code
_entity_poly.pdbx_strand_id
1 'polypeptide(L)'
;MKELCGITVAMVTPFTADNQVDYETLKVLTKKLVSKGVHCLYPGGTTGEMMRLSVDERKKITETVVSAAEGKVTTFIHCGCMNQEDTITLIQHAQKAGADGAGVVTPIFFSQNERELEEYFVAAANCVKEFPIYLYNIPQCAANDLPVSVIEKVKKRCNNVVGIKYSFADINRTIDYINVNQGDFSVLHGCDRALVAMLALGCKGTCCLSQYQVLPEYFRNHL
;
A
#
# COMPACT_ATOMS: atom_id res chain seq x y z
N MET A 1 -15.48 -5.98 1.05
CA MET A 1 -14.08 -6.19 1.47
C MET A 1 -13.59 -4.99 2.27
N LYS A 2 -12.55 -5.16 3.09
CA LYS A 2 -12.01 -4.06 3.89
C LYS A 2 -11.31 -3.05 2.97
N GLU A 3 -11.64 -1.77 3.12
CA GLU A 3 -10.99 -0.67 2.41
C GLU A 3 -10.12 0.15 3.35
N LEU A 4 -9.11 0.79 2.78
CA LEU A 4 -8.27 1.71 3.54
C LEU A 4 -8.91 3.10 3.58
N CYS A 5 -8.93 3.69 4.76
CA CYS A 5 -9.36 5.08 4.97
C CYS A 5 -8.51 5.75 6.06
N GLY A 6 -8.55 7.07 6.09
CA GLY A 6 -7.82 7.85 7.08
C GLY A 6 -6.30 7.82 6.90
N ILE A 7 -5.58 7.77 8.02
CA ILE A 7 -4.11 7.83 8.02
C ILE A 7 -3.53 6.42 7.92
N THR A 8 -2.90 6.13 6.80
CA THR A 8 -2.06 4.95 6.58
C THR A 8 -0.59 5.34 6.67
N VAL A 9 0.18 4.67 7.51
CA VAL A 9 1.62 4.95 7.66
C VAL A 9 2.45 4.04 6.78
N ALA A 10 3.14 4.62 5.80
CA ALA A 10 4.22 3.95 5.06
C ALA A 10 5.42 3.78 6.01
N MET A 11 5.58 2.58 6.56
CA MET A 11 6.58 2.31 7.60
C MET A 11 7.99 2.24 7.03
N VAL A 12 8.95 2.78 7.79
CA VAL A 12 10.38 2.50 7.58
C VAL A 12 10.71 1.09 8.04
N THR A 13 11.77 0.52 7.50
CA THR A 13 12.38 -0.71 8.01
C THR A 13 13.61 -0.34 8.85
N PRO A 14 13.61 -0.58 10.17
CA PRO A 14 14.79 -0.39 10.98
C PRO A 14 15.88 -1.41 10.63
N PHE A 15 17.14 -0.95 10.62
CA PHE A 15 18.32 -1.81 10.43
C PHE A 15 19.29 -1.68 11.60
N THR A 16 19.98 -2.77 11.89
CA THR A 16 21.11 -2.79 12.83
C THR A 16 22.34 -2.10 12.21
N ALA A 17 23.37 -1.87 13.03
CA ALA A 17 24.66 -1.35 12.54
C ALA A 17 25.30 -2.25 11.47
N ASP A 18 25.01 -3.54 11.49
CA ASP A 18 25.49 -4.54 10.52
C ASP A 18 24.57 -4.67 9.29
N ASN A 19 23.68 -3.71 9.07
CA ASN A 19 22.71 -3.69 7.96
C ASN A 19 21.74 -4.90 7.91
N GLN A 20 21.47 -5.54 9.03
CA GLN A 20 20.40 -6.54 9.14
C GLN A 20 19.10 -5.89 9.56
N VAL A 21 17.95 -6.45 9.17
CA VAL A 21 16.65 -5.94 9.63
C VAL A 21 16.53 -6.10 11.15
N ASP A 22 16.27 -4.99 11.85
CA ASP A 22 16.04 -4.96 13.29
C ASP A 22 14.55 -5.18 13.60
N TYR A 23 14.17 -6.43 13.74
CA TYR A 23 12.79 -6.83 14.00
C TYR A 23 12.29 -6.39 15.39
N GLU A 24 13.16 -6.25 16.38
CA GLU A 24 12.75 -5.80 17.71
C GLU A 24 12.43 -4.31 17.68
N THR A 25 13.25 -3.50 17.03
CA THR A 25 12.94 -2.08 16.82
C THR A 25 11.68 -1.90 15.95
N LEU A 26 11.48 -2.74 14.93
CA LEU A 26 10.28 -2.73 14.11
C LEU A 26 9.01 -3.00 14.94
N LYS A 27 9.07 -3.96 15.85
CA LYS A 27 7.99 -4.28 16.78
C LYS A 27 7.66 -3.11 17.72
N VAL A 28 8.69 -2.46 18.27
CA VAL A 28 8.52 -1.25 19.10
C VAL A 28 7.89 -0.11 18.29
N LEU A 29 8.39 0.13 17.07
CA LEU A 29 7.83 1.12 16.14
C LEU A 29 6.36 0.85 15.84
N THR A 30 6.00 -0.40 15.53
CA THR A 30 4.63 -0.82 15.27
C THR A 30 3.71 -0.47 16.44
N LYS A 31 4.08 -0.88 17.66
CA LYS A 31 3.30 -0.58 18.88
C LYS A 31 3.16 0.92 19.13
N LYS A 32 4.23 1.68 18.88
CA LYS A 32 4.21 3.15 19.00
C LYS A 32 3.24 3.79 17.99
N LEU A 33 3.21 3.34 16.75
CA LEU A 33 2.29 3.84 15.72
C LEU A 33 0.83 3.50 16.09
N VAL A 34 0.57 2.27 16.55
CA VAL A 34 -0.74 1.85 17.07
C VAL A 34 -1.19 2.76 18.19
N SER A 35 -0.32 3.04 19.18
CA SER A 35 -0.65 3.92 20.33
C SER A 35 -0.89 5.37 19.93
N LYS A 36 -0.38 5.81 18.79
CA LYS A 36 -0.63 7.14 18.22
C LYS A 36 -1.99 7.26 17.51
N GLY A 37 -2.72 6.17 17.36
CA GLY A 37 -4.06 6.16 16.76
C GLY A 37 -4.06 6.25 15.25
N VAL A 38 -3.04 5.71 14.57
CA VAL A 38 -3.06 5.56 13.10
C VAL A 38 -4.14 4.56 12.68
N HIS A 39 -4.68 4.71 11.48
CA HIS A 39 -5.74 3.83 11.01
C HIS A 39 -5.21 2.57 10.33
N CYS A 40 -4.06 2.69 9.66
CA CYS A 40 -3.44 1.57 8.96
C CYS A 40 -1.92 1.64 8.96
N LEU A 41 -1.29 0.47 8.96
CA LEU A 41 0.15 0.27 8.78
C LEU A 41 0.42 -0.31 7.40
N TYR A 42 1.42 0.24 6.70
CA TYR A 42 1.82 -0.16 5.35
C TYR A 42 3.34 -0.39 5.29
N PRO A 43 3.84 -1.53 5.80
CA PRO A 43 5.27 -1.89 5.78
C PRO A 43 5.72 -2.41 4.42
N GLY A 44 7.04 -2.45 4.20
CA GLY A 44 7.70 -3.09 3.07
C GLY A 44 7.50 -2.41 1.72
N GLY A 45 7.08 -1.13 1.70
CA GLY A 45 6.98 -0.32 0.49
C GLY A 45 8.26 0.46 0.18
N THR A 46 8.14 1.51 -0.64
CA THR A 46 9.26 2.40 -1.03
C THR A 46 9.93 3.01 0.21
N THR A 47 9.16 3.54 1.15
CA THR A 47 9.66 4.07 2.42
C THR A 47 10.34 3.01 3.29
N GLY A 48 9.88 1.77 3.21
CA GLY A 48 10.48 0.62 3.90
C GLY A 48 11.66 0.00 3.16
N GLU A 49 12.18 0.67 2.13
CA GLU A 49 13.37 0.28 1.37
C GLU A 49 13.27 -1.14 0.75
N MET A 50 12.10 -1.47 0.20
CA MET A 50 11.76 -2.80 -0.31
C MET A 50 12.80 -3.41 -1.24
N MET A 51 13.53 -2.58 -2.00
CA MET A 51 14.54 -3.05 -2.97
C MET A 51 15.81 -3.60 -2.31
N ARG A 52 16.01 -3.32 -1.01
CA ARG A 52 17.14 -3.84 -0.21
C ARG A 52 16.81 -5.15 0.49
N LEU A 53 15.54 -5.53 0.51
CA LEU A 53 15.03 -6.63 1.31
C LEU A 53 14.86 -7.89 0.46
N SER A 54 15.31 -9.01 0.96
CA SER A 54 14.98 -10.33 0.42
C SER A 54 13.50 -10.67 0.66
N VAL A 55 12.99 -11.64 -0.09
CA VAL A 55 11.62 -12.15 0.09
C VAL A 55 11.41 -12.66 1.52
N ASP A 56 12.39 -13.34 2.11
CA ASP A 56 12.26 -13.89 3.45
C ASP A 56 12.27 -12.79 4.53
N GLU A 57 13.09 -11.74 4.38
CA GLU A 57 13.02 -10.59 5.27
C GLU A 57 11.66 -9.89 5.18
N ARG A 58 11.10 -9.73 3.99
CA ARG A 58 9.77 -9.14 3.79
C ARG A 58 8.66 -9.98 4.42
N LYS A 59 8.74 -11.31 4.35
CA LYS A 59 7.84 -12.22 5.07
C LYS A 59 7.93 -12.01 6.57
N LYS A 60 9.15 -11.97 7.12
CA LYS A 60 9.36 -11.78 8.56
C LYS A 60 8.96 -10.38 9.04
N ILE A 61 9.14 -9.33 8.23
CA ILE A 61 8.58 -7.99 8.48
C ILE A 61 7.05 -8.06 8.58
N THR A 62 6.40 -8.74 7.64
CA THR A 62 4.94 -8.94 7.65
C THR A 62 4.49 -9.59 8.96
N GLU A 63 5.07 -10.71 9.33
CA GLU A 63 4.74 -11.44 10.57
C GLU A 63 4.95 -10.56 11.82
N THR A 64 6.06 -9.82 11.86
CA THR A 64 6.39 -8.92 12.97
C THR A 64 5.37 -7.81 13.12
N VAL A 65 5.01 -7.15 12.01
CA VAL A 65 4.06 -6.02 12.05
C VAL A 65 2.64 -6.50 12.38
N VAL A 66 2.17 -7.56 11.72
CA VAL A 66 0.82 -8.12 11.98
C VAL A 66 0.68 -8.57 13.42
N SER A 67 1.66 -9.32 13.95
CA SER A 67 1.67 -9.75 15.34
C SER A 67 1.70 -8.57 16.31
N ALA A 68 2.54 -7.56 16.06
CA ALA A 68 2.69 -6.42 16.97
C ALA A 68 1.50 -5.44 16.91
N ALA A 69 0.75 -5.40 15.80
CA ALA A 69 -0.47 -4.61 15.65
C ALA A 69 -1.64 -5.17 16.48
N GLU A 70 -1.61 -6.47 16.81
CA GLU A 70 -2.62 -7.14 17.67
C GLU A 70 -4.08 -6.92 17.20
N GLY A 71 -4.28 -6.74 15.88
CA GLY A 71 -5.60 -6.45 15.31
C GLY A 71 -6.20 -5.09 15.68
N LYS A 72 -5.44 -4.21 16.35
CA LYS A 72 -5.91 -2.89 16.80
C LYS A 72 -5.99 -1.85 15.69
N VAL A 73 -5.24 -2.06 14.62
CA VAL A 73 -5.22 -1.22 13.41
C VAL A 73 -5.19 -2.10 12.18
N THR A 74 -5.63 -1.54 11.05
CA THR A 74 -5.56 -2.26 9.78
C THR A 74 -4.11 -2.44 9.34
N THR A 75 -3.77 -3.62 8.82
CA THR A 75 -2.44 -3.92 8.28
C THR A 75 -2.54 -4.29 6.80
N PHE A 76 -2.00 -3.44 5.94
CA PHE A 76 -1.85 -3.73 4.51
C PHE A 76 -0.37 -3.84 4.18
N ILE A 77 0.03 -4.96 3.60
CA ILE A 77 1.43 -5.27 3.35
C ILE A 77 1.77 -4.93 1.90
N HIS A 78 2.83 -4.17 1.69
CA HIS A 78 3.33 -4.00 0.33
C HIS A 78 4.01 -5.29 -0.15
N CYS A 79 3.52 -5.84 -1.26
CA CYS A 79 3.96 -7.13 -1.80
C CYS A 79 4.62 -7.03 -3.18
N GLY A 80 4.55 -5.88 -3.86
CA GLY A 80 5.14 -5.72 -5.18
C GLY A 80 6.65 -5.99 -5.21
N CYS A 81 7.10 -6.71 -6.23
CA CYS A 81 8.50 -7.06 -6.50
C CYS A 81 8.85 -6.78 -7.96
N MET A 82 10.12 -6.98 -8.33
CA MET A 82 10.55 -6.92 -9.73
C MET A 82 9.96 -8.05 -10.58
N ASN A 83 9.81 -9.23 -10.00
CA ASN A 83 9.21 -10.38 -10.67
C ASN A 83 7.82 -10.70 -10.10
N GLN A 84 6.98 -11.33 -10.92
CA GLN A 84 5.62 -11.68 -10.58
C GLN A 84 5.53 -12.82 -9.55
N GLU A 85 6.46 -13.77 -9.59
CA GLU A 85 6.44 -14.95 -8.70
C GLU A 85 6.66 -14.55 -7.24
N ASP A 86 7.63 -13.66 -6.98
CA ASP A 86 7.88 -13.12 -5.65
C ASP A 86 6.71 -12.25 -5.16
N THR A 87 6.09 -11.48 -6.07
CA THR A 87 4.88 -10.70 -5.76
C THR A 87 3.75 -11.62 -5.28
N ILE A 88 3.47 -12.69 -6.02
CA ILE A 88 2.45 -13.70 -5.67
C ILE A 88 2.79 -14.37 -4.34
N THR A 89 4.04 -14.78 -4.17
CA THR A 89 4.54 -15.41 -2.93
C THR A 89 4.31 -14.52 -1.72
N LEU A 90 4.61 -13.23 -1.82
CA LEU A 90 4.42 -12.28 -0.73
C LEU A 90 2.94 -11.98 -0.45
N ILE A 91 2.08 -11.89 -1.47
CA ILE A 91 0.63 -11.70 -1.29
C ILE A 91 0.03 -12.90 -0.54
N GLN A 92 0.34 -14.11 -0.98
CA GLN A 92 -0.15 -15.34 -0.33
C GLN A 92 0.37 -15.46 1.11
N HIS A 93 1.62 -15.08 1.35
CA HIS A 93 2.18 -15.05 2.68
C HIS A 93 1.49 -14.00 3.58
N ALA A 94 1.24 -12.79 3.07
CA ALA A 94 0.54 -11.74 3.82
C ALA A 94 -0.86 -12.18 4.25
N GLN A 95 -1.62 -12.83 3.35
CA GLN A 95 -2.92 -13.41 3.69
C GLN A 95 -2.80 -14.47 4.78
N LYS A 96 -1.85 -15.39 4.65
CA LYS A 96 -1.60 -16.46 5.64
C LYS A 96 -1.15 -15.92 6.99
N ALA A 97 -0.38 -14.85 7.01
CA ALA A 97 0.08 -14.19 8.23
C ALA A 97 -1.02 -13.39 8.96
N GLY A 98 -2.20 -13.27 8.36
CA GLY A 98 -3.34 -12.56 8.95
C GLY A 98 -3.35 -11.05 8.71
N ALA A 99 -2.67 -10.57 7.67
CA ALA A 99 -2.82 -9.19 7.22
C ALA A 99 -4.24 -8.95 6.67
N ASP A 100 -4.66 -7.69 6.67
CA ASP A 100 -6.00 -7.29 6.18
C ASP A 100 -6.04 -7.09 4.66
N GLY A 101 -4.90 -7.00 4.00
CA GLY A 101 -4.80 -6.87 2.55
C GLY A 101 -3.36 -6.63 2.08
N ALA A 102 -3.19 -6.48 0.78
CA ALA A 102 -1.90 -6.22 0.16
C ALA A 102 -1.92 -5.03 -0.79
N GLY A 103 -0.79 -4.35 -0.90
CA GLY A 103 -0.53 -3.34 -1.91
C GLY A 103 0.50 -3.83 -2.93
N VAL A 104 0.27 -3.54 -4.19
CA VAL A 104 1.12 -4.00 -5.29
C VAL A 104 1.49 -2.83 -6.18
N VAL A 105 2.77 -2.45 -6.19
CA VAL A 105 3.29 -1.42 -7.09
C VAL A 105 3.33 -1.93 -8.53
N THR A 106 3.23 -1.01 -9.50
CA THR A 106 3.52 -1.33 -10.91
C THR A 106 4.90 -2.00 -11.05
N PRO A 107 5.11 -2.88 -12.04
CA PRO A 107 6.43 -3.45 -12.30
C PRO A 107 7.50 -2.35 -12.34
N ILE A 108 8.67 -2.65 -11.77
CA ILE A 108 9.76 -1.71 -11.60
C ILE A 108 10.84 -1.99 -12.65
N PHE A 109 11.53 -0.94 -13.10
CA PHE A 109 12.69 -0.99 -13.98
C PHE A 109 12.36 -1.14 -15.47
N PHE A 110 11.60 -2.15 -15.90
CA PHE A 110 11.24 -2.32 -17.32
C PHE A 110 9.88 -1.67 -17.60
N SER A 111 9.81 -0.89 -18.69
CA SER A 111 8.55 -0.35 -19.19
C SER A 111 7.65 -1.46 -19.72
N GLN A 112 6.40 -1.43 -19.33
CA GLN A 112 5.35 -2.39 -19.71
C GLN A 112 4.27 -1.67 -20.53
N ASN A 113 3.67 -2.36 -21.48
CA ASN A 113 2.47 -1.85 -22.15
C ASN A 113 1.21 -2.12 -21.29
N GLU A 114 0.07 -1.53 -21.67
CA GLU A 114 -1.18 -1.65 -20.92
C GLU A 114 -1.63 -3.11 -20.71
N ARG A 115 -1.44 -3.97 -21.71
CA ARG A 115 -1.82 -5.38 -21.62
C ARG A 115 -0.96 -6.13 -20.59
N GLU A 116 0.34 -5.87 -20.58
CA GLU A 116 1.27 -6.47 -19.63
C GLU A 116 0.98 -6.00 -18.20
N LEU A 117 0.69 -4.70 -17.99
CA LEU A 117 0.25 -4.16 -16.71
C LEU A 117 -1.06 -4.81 -16.25
N GLU A 118 -2.06 -4.94 -17.15
CA GLU A 118 -3.32 -5.62 -16.85
C GLU A 118 -3.08 -7.05 -16.37
N GLU A 119 -2.34 -7.86 -17.13
CA GLU A 119 -2.08 -9.26 -16.81
C GLU A 119 -1.28 -9.40 -15.51
N TYR A 120 -0.31 -8.52 -15.24
CA TYR A 120 0.44 -8.51 -13.99
C TYR A 120 -0.48 -8.31 -12.77
N PHE A 121 -1.35 -7.30 -12.81
CA PHE A 121 -2.26 -7.03 -11.70
C PHE A 121 -3.37 -8.08 -11.57
N VAL A 122 -3.85 -8.61 -12.66
CA VAL A 122 -4.81 -9.72 -12.65
C VAL A 122 -4.20 -10.97 -12.04
N ALA A 123 -2.96 -11.31 -12.37
CA ALA A 123 -2.26 -12.44 -11.75
C ALA A 123 -2.04 -12.21 -10.24
N ALA A 124 -1.62 -11.02 -9.85
CA ALA A 124 -1.45 -10.64 -8.45
C ALA A 124 -2.77 -10.70 -7.65
N ALA A 125 -3.89 -10.26 -8.23
CA ALA A 125 -5.17 -10.28 -7.56
C ALA A 125 -5.79 -11.69 -7.49
N ASN A 126 -5.63 -12.49 -8.54
CA ASN A 126 -6.21 -13.83 -8.62
C ASN A 126 -5.45 -14.90 -7.82
N CYS A 127 -4.23 -14.63 -7.34
CA CYS A 127 -3.50 -15.59 -6.51
C CYS A 127 -4.11 -15.77 -5.11
N VAL A 128 -5.02 -14.88 -4.71
CA VAL A 128 -5.78 -14.90 -3.46
C VAL A 128 -7.24 -14.58 -3.72
N LYS A 129 -8.17 -15.23 -3.01
CA LYS A 129 -9.60 -14.92 -3.06
C LYS A 129 -9.97 -14.11 -1.82
N GLU A 130 -10.93 -13.19 -1.96
CA GLU A 130 -11.49 -12.41 -0.85
C GLU A 130 -10.48 -11.66 0.02
N PHE A 131 -9.25 -11.48 -0.49
CA PHE A 131 -8.20 -10.71 0.15
C PHE A 131 -8.02 -9.38 -0.60
N PRO A 132 -8.23 -8.22 0.05
CA PRO A 132 -8.21 -6.92 -0.60
C PRO A 132 -6.84 -6.59 -1.20
N ILE A 133 -6.83 -6.15 -2.45
CA ILE A 133 -5.63 -5.69 -3.16
C ILE A 133 -5.77 -4.20 -3.48
N TYR A 134 -4.76 -3.43 -3.10
CA TYR A 134 -4.55 -2.06 -3.55
C TYR A 134 -3.48 -2.03 -4.63
N LEU A 135 -3.81 -1.44 -5.76
CA LEU A 135 -2.82 -1.08 -6.76
C LEU A 135 -1.94 0.05 -6.22
N TYR A 136 -0.70 0.13 -6.65
CA TYR A 136 0.16 1.22 -6.24
C TYR A 136 0.84 1.85 -7.45
N ASN A 137 0.55 3.12 -7.70
CA ASN A 137 1.14 3.92 -8.76
C ASN A 137 2.08 4.99 -8.18
N ILE A 138 3.36 4.92 -8.56
CA ILE A 138 4.42 5.85 -8.20
C ILE A 138 5.36 6.04 -9.40
N PRO A 139 4.92 6.73 -10.47
CA PRO A 139 5.62 6.77 -11.75
C PRO A 139 7.05 7.32 -11.66
N GLN A 140 7.33 8.21 -10.71
CA GLN A 140 8.68 8.76 -10.52
C GLN A 140 9.69 7.76 -9.92
N CYS A 141 9.24 6.62 -9.37
CA CYS A 141 10.08 5.58 -8.78
C CYS A 141 9.98 4.25 -9.51
N ALA A 142 8.94 4.06 -10.32
CA ALA A 142 8.74 2.88 -11.15
C ALA A 142 8.76 3.31 -12.62
N ALA A 143 9.28 2.47 -13.50
CA ALA A 143 9.32 2.79 -14.94
C ALA A 143 7.94 2.87 -15.61
N ASN A 144 6.87 2.62 -14.85
CA ASN A 144 5.50 2.50 -15.33
C ASN A 144 4.56 3.48 -14.64
N ASP A 145 3.70 4.11 -15.43
CA ASP A 145 2.48 4.77 -14.97
C ASP A 145 1.29 3.80 -15.12
N LEU A 146 0.24 3.98 -14.34
CA LEU A 146 -0.95 3.13 -14.37
C LEU A 146 -2.16 3.89 -14.91
N PRO A 147 -2.50 3.75 -16.21
CA PRO A 147 -3.66 4.40 -16.80
C PRO A 147 -4.98 3.91 -16.20
N VAL A 148 -5.97 4.78 -16.17
CA VAL A 148 -7.34 4.43 -15.70
C VAL A 148 -7.92 3.28 -16.51
N SER A 149 -7.69 3.23 -17.83
CA SER A 149 -8.11 2.15 -18.73
C SER A 149 -7.65 0.77 -18.24
N VAL A 150 -6.43 0.67 -17.73
CA VAL A 150 -5.89 -0.58 -17.16
C VAL A 150 -6.61 -0.94 -15.87
N ILE A 151 -6.79 0.04 -14.96
CA ILE A 151 -7.48 -0.19 -13.68
C ILE A 151 -8.90 -0.70 -13.91
N GLU A 152 -9.64 -0.09 -14.84
CA GLU A 152 -11.00 -0.52 -15.17
C GLU A 152 -11.06 -1.95 -15.71
N LYS A 153 -10.09 -2.35 -16.56
CA LYS A 153 -9.98 -3.71 -17.06
C LYS A 153 -9.66 -4.70 -15.93
N VAL A 154 -8.70 -4.37 -15.07
CA VAL A 154 -8.35 -5.18 -13.89
C VAL A 154 -9.53 -5.31 -12.95
N LYS A 155 -10.23 -4.21 -12.62
CA LYS A 155 -11.40 -4.21 -11.74
C LYS A 155 -12.55 -5.08 -12.27
N LYS A 156 -12.78 -5.09 -13.58
CA LYS A 156 -13.78 -5.98 -14.22
C LYS A 156 -13.45 -7.48 -14.09
N ARG A 157 -12.16 -7.81 -13.98
CA ARG A 157 -11.67 -9.21 -13.87
C ARG A 157 -11.44 -9.66 -12.43
N CYS A 158 -11.25 -8.71 -11.51
CA CYS A 158 -10.81 -8.97 -10.14
C CYS A 158 -11.62 -8.15 -9.14
N ASN A 159 -12.62 -8.75 -8.51
CA ASN A 159 -13.50 -8.09 -7.54
C ASN A 159 -12.76 -7.68 -6.25
N ASN A 160 -11.64 -8.32 -5.93
CA ASN A 160 -10.82 -8.05 -4.76
C ASN A 160 -9.82 -6.89 -4.94
N VAL A 161 -9.75 -6.28 -6.12
CA VAL A 161 -9.04 -5.01 -6.31
C VAL A 161 -9.96 -3.89 -5.86
N VAL A 162 -9.68 -3.29 -4.69
CA VAL A 162 -10.60 -2.37 -3.99
C VAL A 162 -10.17 -0.91 -4.03
N GLY A 163 -8.94 -0.64 -4.47
CA GLY A 163 -8.45 0.73 -4.49
C GLY A 163 -7.04 0.88 -5.05
N ILE A 164 -6.56 2.11 -4.97
CA ILE A 164 -5.22 2.49 -5.40
C ILE A 164 -4.55 3.42 -4.38
N LYS A 165 -3.25 3.22 -4.17
CA LYS A 165 -2.36 4.22 -3.60
C LYS A 165 -1.72 4.99 -4.75
N TYR A 166 -1.87 6.31 -4.77
CA TYR A 166 -1.28 7.17 -5.80
C TYR A 166 -0.31 8.18 -5.20
N SER A 167 0.97 8.04 -5.51
CA SER A 167 2.06 8.85 -4.95
C SER A 167 2.67 9.79 -6.01
N PHE A 168 1.81 10.55 -6.68
CA PHE A 168 2.22 11.58 -7.63
C PHE A 168 1.26 12.78 -7.57
N ALA A 169 1.76 14.01 -7.80
CA ALA A 169 1.01 15.23 -7.58
C ALA A 169 0.20 15.65 -8.82
N ASP A 170 -0.57 14.73 -9.42
CA ASP A 170 -1.49 15.00 -10.52
C ASP A 170 -2.94 14.94 -10.02
N ILE A 171 -3.55 16.13 -9.92
CA ILE A 171 -4.92 16.28 -9.44
C ILE A 171 -5.92 15.67 -10.43
N ASN A 172 -5.72 15.84 -11.75
CA ASN A 172 -6.64 15.33 -12.76
C ASN A 172 -6.66 13.79 -12.71
N ARG A 173 -5.50 13.16 -12.69
CA ARG A 173 -5.39 11.71 -12.55
C ARG A 173 -5.99 11.21 -11.23
N THR A 174 -5.86 11.97 -10.15
CA THR A 174 -6.48 11.63 -8.86
C THR A 174 -7.99 11.62 -8.96
N ILE A 175 -8.59 12.62 -9.62
CA ILE A 175 -10.04 12.71 -9.87
C ILE A 175 -10.49 11.52 -10.75
N ASP A 176 -9.73 11.21 -11.80
CA ASP A 176 -10.04 10.07 -12.67
C ASP A 176 -10.05 8.75 -11.88
N TYR A 177 -9.09 8.54 -10.97
CA TYR A 177 -9.07 7.35 -10.11
C TYR A 177 -10.25 7.30 -9.14
N ILE A 178 -10.65 8.44 -8.57
CA ILE A 178 -11.83 8.52 -7.68
C ILE A 178 -13.10 8.09 -8.42
N ASN A 179 -13.20 8.37 -9.71
CA ASN A 179 -14.36 8.04 -10.53
C ASN A 179 -14.35 6.60 -11.08
N VAL A 180 -13.29 5.83 -10.88
CA VAL A 180 -13.25 4.40 -11.28
C VAL A 180 -14.43 3.66 -10.63
N ASN A 181 -15.03 2.73 -11.38
CA ASN A 181 -16.16 1.92 -10.92
C ASN A 181 -17.31 2.76 -10.32
N GLN A 182 -17.65 3.89 -10.97
CA GLN A 182 -18.72 4.80 -10.55
C GLN A 182 -18.50 5.39 -9.14
N GLY A 183 -17.24 5.58 -8.74
CA GLY A 183 -16.86 6.11 -7.43
C GLY A 183 -16.75 5.06 -6.31
N ASP A 184 -16.98 3.78 -6.62
CA ASP A 184 -16.77 2.65 -5.71
C ASP A 184 -15.33 2.11 -5.86
N PHE A 185 -14.34 2.99 -5.63
CA PHE A 185 -12.93 2.67 -5.69
C PHE A 185 -12.15 3.57 -4.73
N SER A 186 -11.49 2.95 -3.76
CA SER A 186 -10.79 3.70 -2.72
C SER A 186 -9.47 4.27 -3.23
N VAL A 187 -9.28 5.58 -3.10
CA VAL A 187 -8.03 6.25 -3.46
C VAL A 187 -7.33 6.76 -2.21
N LEU A 188 -6.10 6.31 -1.99
CA LEU A 188 -5.18 6.84 -0.99
C LEU A 188 -4.13 7.69 -1.68
N HIS A 189 -3.99 8.93 -1.25
CA HIS A 189 -2.99 9.82 -1.83
C HIS A 189 -1.66 9.74 -1.06
N GLY A 190 -0.54 9.68 -1.81
CA GLY A 190 0.80 9.53 -1.25
C GLY A 190 1.59 10.83 -1.12
N CYS A 191 0.93 12.01 -1.20
CA CYS A 191 1.58 13.31 -1.08
C CYS A 191 1.11 14.04 0.17
N ASP A 192 1.94 14.12 1.20
CA ASP A 192 1.63 14.73 2.50
C ASP A 192 1.17 16.18 2.39
N ARG A 193 1.83 16.96 1.54
CA ARG A 193 1.54 18.40 1.37
C ARG A 193 0.17 18.68 0.77
N ALA A 194 -0.40 17.71 0.05
CA ALA A 194 -1.67 17.84 -0.62
C ALA A 194 -2.83 17.22 0.16
N LEU A 195 -2.62 16.71 1.37
CA LEU A 195 -3.58 15.90 2.10
C LEU A 195 -4.97 16.54 2.16
N VAL A 196 -5.07 17.78 2.64
CA VAL A 196 -6.38 18.46 2.80
C VAL A 196 -7.09 18.59 1.47
N ALA A 197 -6.36 18.98 0.41
CA ALA A 197 -6.92 19.11 -0.93
C ALA A 197 -7.41 17.76 -1.47
N MET A 198 -6.63 16.69 -1.28
CA MET A 198 -6.98 15.36 -1.75
C MET A 198 -8.19 14.76 -1.02
N LEU A 199 -8.31 15.00 0.28
CA LEU A 199 -9.52 14.64 1.04
C LEU A 199 -10.75 15.41 0.56
N ALA A 200 -10.61 16.71 0.30
CA ALA A 200 -11.69 17.53 -0.24
C ALA A 200 -12.13 17.08 -1.65
N LEU A 201 -11.24 16.51 -2.44
CA LEU A 201 -11.56 15.92 -3.75
C LEU A 201 -12.24 14.54 -3.65
N GLY A 202 -12.23 13.89 -2.48
CA GLY A 202 -12.87 12.59 -2.27
C GLY A 202 -11.92 11.40 -2.08
N CYS A 203 -10.60 11.62 -1.93
CA CYS A 203 -9.72 10.56 -1.50
C CYS A 203 -10.14 10.03 -0.12
N LYS A 204 -10.10 8.73 0.07
CA LYS A 204 -10.50 8.08 1.34
C LYS A 204 -9.47 8.25 2.45
N GLY A 205 -8.26 8.66 2.11
CA GLY A 205 -7.17 8.82 3.08
C GLY A 205 -5.84 9.09 2.42
N THR A 206 -4.81 8.87 3.19
CA THR A 206 -3.43 9.09 2.79
C THR A 206 -2.54 7.92 3.15
N CYS A 207 -1.45 7.73 2.42
CA CYS A 207 -0.42 6.75 2.75
C CYS A 207 0.97 7.38 2.66
N CYS A 208 1.44 7.92 3.76
CA CYS A 208 2.62 8.78 3.83
C CYS A 208 3.48 8.53 5.07
N LEU A 209 4.69 9.12 5.09
CA LEU A 209 5.68 8.97 6.16
C LEU A 209 5.54 10.01 7.28
N SER A 210 5.39 11.29 6.94
CA SER A 210 5.49 12.41 7.89
C SER A 210 4.28 12.54 8.82
N GLN A 211 3.19 11.89 8.50
CA GLN A 211 1.90 12.09 9.18
C GLN A 211 1.81 11.48 10.57
N TYR A 212 2.70 10.54 10.92
CA TYR A 212 2.68 9.96 12.27
C TYR A 212 3.13 10.95 13.38
N GLN A 213 3.71 12.08 13.01
CA GLN A 213 4.17 13.09 13.99
C GLN A 213 3.09 14.10 14.38
N VAL A 214 2.19 14.48 13.46
CA VAL A 214 1.31 15.65 13.66
C VAL A 214 -0.18 15.35 13.45
N LEU A 215 -0.56 14.44 12.58
CA LEU A 215 -1.92 14.34 12.06
C LEU A 215 -2.93 13.47 12.83
N PRO A 216 -2.58 12.50 13.67
CA PRO A 216 -3.59 11.77 14.45
C PRO A 216 -4.47 12.68 15.32
N GLU A 217 -3.92 13.79 15.82
CA GLU A 217 -4.67 14.77 16.61
C GLU A 217 -5.58 15.65 15.76
N TYR A 218 -5.12 16.04 14.57
CA TYR A 218 -5.92 16.82 13.63
C TYR A 218 -7.17 16.07 13.17
N PHE A 219 -7.03 14.80 12.81
CA PHE A 219 -8.16 13.98 12.34
C PHE A 219 -9.15 13.62 13.45
N ARG A 220 -8.70 13.44 14.69
CA ARG A 220 -9.60 13.20 15.83
C ARG A 220 -10.55 14.36 16.08
N ASN A 221 -10.16 15.56 15.70
CA ASN A 221 -10.92 16.78 15.98
C ASN A 221 -11.73 17.28 14.78
N HIS A 222 -11.59 16.69 13.57
CA HIS A 222 -12.15 17.24 12.33
C HIS A 222 -12.82 16.22 11.42
N LEU A 223 -12.91 14.95 11.80
CA LEU A 223 -13.68 13.87 11.19
C LEU A 223 -14.62 13.23 12.24
#